data_f76e2e52b7de9e22f97543680933e26a
#
_entry.id   f76e2e52b7de9e22f97543680933e26a
#
_cell.length_a   1.000
_cell.length_b   1.000
_cell.length_c   1.000
_cell.angle_alpha   90.00
_cell.angle_beta   90.00
_cell.angle_gamma   90.00
#
_symmetry.space_group_name_H-M   'P 1'
#
loop_
_entity.id
_entity.type
_entity.pdbx_description
1 polymer ?
#
loop_
_entity_poly.entity_id
_entity_poly.type
_entity_poly.pdbx_seq_one_letter_code
_entity_poly.pdbx_strand_id
1 'polypeptide(L)'
;MEENFEYKLPPGNGSIKKAASFKKMSPVQQNIYKRIYDPINGILEFINHCVYVNRNGIQPYKPFDYQKEMLFNIHNYDRAVSLVSRQSGKTASSAAYILWFATTHPSKQILITSQDMRSANEILTTIKLMYEYCPNFIKRGFVKMNESELWFDNGSRIFSRASNNKAARGLSPALIYCDEFALVGTQDSPTKARGKQEEFFSSITPALSASHGKLNITSTPIAETDLFYSIWAGAIKKTDDNGLELPRDYIIEINGKCYNDFHLFKTEDEGKQYLETIGNPDGYKIVSKEPAGVNGFQSLFATWDKCPFRTQEWAQQEVKVIGEEKFEREYNCVSGNSMIKLIDENGNEIETSIENAYNFMMK
;
A
#
# COMPACT_ATOMS: atom_id res chain seq x y z
N MET A 1 23.05 -21.06 -16.27
CA MET A 1 23.48 -21.35 -14.89
C MET A 1 23.13 -20.10 -14.09
N GLU A 2 21.96 -20.09 -13.45
CA GLU A 2 21.59 -19.04 -12.50
C GLU A 2 22.46 -19.26 -11.27
N GLU A 3 23.41 -18.39 -11.03
CA GLU A 3 24.11 -18.33 -9.75
C GLU A 3 23.08 -17.99 -8.69
N ASN A 4 22.73 -18.95 -7.85
CA ASN A 4 22.03 -18.76 -6.60
C ASN A 4 22.88 -17.87 -5.71
N PHE A 5 22.69 -16.55 -5.84
CA PHE A 5 23.17 -15.59 -4.86
C PHE A 5 22.31 -15.78 -3.60
N GLU A 6 22.79 -16.64 -2.69
CA GLU A 6 22.27 -16.68 -1.32
C GLU A 6 22.55 -15.32 -0.68
N TYR A 7 21.56 -14.45 -0.71
CA TYR A 7 21.65 -13.13 -0.07
C TYR A 7 21.71 -13.36 1.44
N LYS A 8 22.92 -13.44 1.99
CA LYS A 8 23.12 -13.39 3.43
C LYS A 8 22.74 -12.01 3.91
N LEU A 9 21.65 -11.94 4.68
CA LEU A 9 21.28 -10.71 5.37
C LEU A 9 22.51 -10.18 6.12
N PRO A 10 22.94 -8.93 5.86
CA PRO A 10 23.98 -8.34 6.67
C PRO A 10 23.51 -8.30 8.12
N PRO A 11 24.40 -8.46 9.11
CA PRO A 11 24.04 -8.24 10.50
C PRO A 11 23.45 -6.82 10.61
N GLY A 12 22.40 -6.65 11.42
CA GLY A 12 21.80 -5.35 11.67
C GLY A 12 22.88 -4.32 12.01
N ASN A 13 23.04 -3.31 11.15
CA ASN A 13 24.18 -2.36 11.25
C ASN A 13 23.88 -1.17 12.17
N GLY A 14 22.74 -1.20 12.88
CA GLY A 14 22.30 -0.13 13.75
C GLY A 14 22.01 1.20 13.03
N SER A 15 21.81 2.25 13.80
CA SER A 15 21.59 3.59 13.26
C SER A 15 22.91 4.30 13.01
N ILE A 16 22.96 5.14 11.95
CA ILE A 16 24.10 5.99 11.65
C ILE A 16 23.77 7.46 11.90
N LYS A 17 24.76 8.24 12.35
CA LYS A 17 24.57 9.69 12.61
C LYS A 17 24.62 10.54 11.35
N LYS A 18 25.31 10.07 10.31
CA LYS A 18 25.52 10.82 9.06
C LYS A 18 25.52 9.89 7.86
N ALA A 19 24.85 10.31 6.80
CA ALA A 19 24.84 9.59 5.53
C ALA A 19 26.24 9.39 4.95
N ALA A 20 26.43 8.27 4.22
CA ALA A 20 27.67 8.01 3.52
C ALA A 20 27.89 9.05 2.40
N SER A 21 29.16 9.42 2.18
CA SER A 21 29.51 10.32 1.08
C SER A 21 29.48 9.57 -0.25
N PHE A 22 28.70 10.02 -1.23
CA PHE A 22 28.62 9.43 -2.56
C PHE A 22 29.99 9.25 -3.21
N LYS A 23 30.90 10.25 -3.06
CA LYS A 23 32.27 10.19 -3.63
C LYS A 23 33.14 9.07 -3.04
N LYS A 24 32.79 8.55 -1.85
CA LYS A 24 33.53 7.46 -1.18
C LYS A 24 32.93 6.08 -1.47
N MET A 25 31.85 6.00 -2.21
CA MET A 25 31.22 4.75 -2.60
C MET A 25 31.97 4.08 -3.75
N SER A 26 31.97 2.74 -3.80
CA SER A 26 32.46 2.02 -4.97
C SER A 26 31.59 2.31 -6.21
N PRO A 27 32.06 2.07 -7.44
CA PRO A 27 31.26 2.27 -8.66
C PRO A 27 29.92 1.51 -8.64
N VAL A 28 29.91 0.29 -8.09
CA VAL A 28 28.68 -0.52 -7.93
C VAL A 28 27.71 0.15 -6.96
N GLN A 29 28.19 0.60 -5.79
CA GLN A 29 27.38 1.31 -4.82
C GLN A 29 26.84 2.62 -5.37
N GLN A 30 27.64 3.37 -6.14
CA GLN A 30 27.19 4.60 -6.81
C GLN A 30 26.07 4.32 -7.81
N ASN A 31 26.16 3.23 -8.56
CA ASN A 31 25.12 2.84 -9.50
C ASN A 31 23.81 2.47 -8.79
N ILE A 32 23.89 1.63 -7.76
CA ILE A 32 22.72 1.28 -6.91
C ILE A 32 22.11 2.56 -6.30
N TYR A 33 22.94 3.43 -5.73
CA TYR A 33 22.48 4.69 -5.14
C TYR A 33 21.74 5.57 -6.14
N LYS A 34 22.25 5.72 -7.38
CA LYS A 34 21.56 6.47 -8.45
C LYS A 34 20.21 5.86 -8.79
N ARG A 35 20.13 4.52 -8.91
CA ARG A 35 18.84 3.84 -9.19
C ARG A 35 17.84 4.04 -8.06
N ILE A 36 18.25 4.00 -6.79
CA ILE A 36 17.36 4.25 -5.63
C ILE A 36 16.81 5.68 -5.64
N TYR A 37 17.55 6.64 -6.16
CA TYR A 37 17.14 8.05 -6.29
C TYR A 37 16.42 8.36 -7.61
N ASP A 38 16.17 7.36 -8.46
CA ASP A 38 15.31 7.52 -9.62
C ASP A 38 13.89 7.88 -9.16
N PRO A 39 13.29 8.98 -9.66
CA PRO A 39 12.00 9.46 -9.17
C PRO A 39 10.83 8.53 -9.51
N ILE A 40 10.96 7.63 -10.47
CA ILE A 40 9.90 6.74 -10.94
C ILE A 40 10.12 5.33 -10.41
N ASN A 41 11.28 4.74 -10.68
CA ASN A 41 11.56 3.34 -10.38
C ASN A 41 12.43 3.12 -9.13
N GLY A 42 12.84 4.20 -8.43
CA GLY A 42 13.77 4.11 -7.30
C GLY A 42 13.24 3.26 -6.15
N ILE A 43 11.95 3.23 -5.93
CA ILE A 43 11.34 2.33 -4.93
C ILE A 43 11.57 0.85 -5.28
N LEU A 44 11.50 0.46 -6.57
CA LEU A 44 11.72 -0.92 -7.00
C LEU A 44 13.16 -1.40 -6.73
N GLU A 45 14.14 -0.51 -6.87
CA GLU A 45 15.53 -0.81 -6.45
C GLU A 45 15.65 -0.85 -4.92
N PHE A 46 15.04 0.11 -4.21
CA PHE A 46 15.15 0.22 -2.76
C PHE A 46 14.58 -1.00 -2.02
N ILE A 47 13.45 -1.54 -2.46
CA ILE A 47 12.82 -2.70 -1.82
C ILE A 47 13.69 -3.96 -1.83
N ASN A 48 14.65 -4.09 -2.77
CA ASN A 48 15.61 -5.18 -2.78
C ASN A 48 16.56 -5.15 -1.56
N HIS A 49 16.61 -4.03 -0.84
CA HIS A 49 17.40 -3.84 0.37
C HIS A 49 16.56 -3.83 1.66
N CYS A 50 15.26 -4.10 1.56
CA CYS A 50 14.35 -4.17 2.69
C CYS A 50 14.20 -5.59 3.24
N VAL A 51 13.79 -5.66 4.49
CA VAL A 51 13.50 -6.91 5.20
C VAL A 51 12.11 -6.86 5.82
N TYR A 52 11.57 -8.02 6.16
CA TYR A 52 10.36 -8.15 6.97
C TYR A 52 10.54 -9.29 7.98
N VAL A 53 9.64 -9.37 8.96
CA VAL A 53 9.64 -10.43 9.97
C VAL A 53 8.50 -11.40 9.69
N ASN A 54 8.79 -12.68 9.71
CA ASN A 54 7.80 -13.76 9.69
C ASN A 54 8.16 -14.82 10.75
N ARG A 55 7.47 -15.96 10.72
CA ARG A 55 7.73 -17.10 11.62
C ARG A 55 9.17 -17.64 11.59
N ASN A 56 9.89 -17.40 10.50
CA ASN A 56 11.29 -17.82 10.32
C ASN A 56 12.27 -16.68 10.69
N GLY A 57 11.81 -15.64 11.35
CA GLY A 57 12.60 -14.47 11.71
C GLY A 57 12.66 -13.41 10.61
N ILE A 58 13.80 -12.72 10.53
CA ILE A 58 14.01 -11.63 9.55
C ILE A 58 14.33 -12.22 8.19
N GLN A 59 13.58 -11.81 7.18
CA GLN A 59 13.71 -12.29 5.80
C GLN A 59 13.84 -11.11 4.83
N PRO A 60 14.52 -11.27 3.66
CA PRO A 60 14.50 -10.29 2.59
C PRO A 60 13.08 -10.01 2.11
N TYR A 61 12.72 -8.74 1.93
CA TYR A 61 11.43 -8.37 1.42
C TYR A 61 11.39 -8.52 -0.11
N LYS A 62 10.55 -9.43 -0.58
CA LYS A 62 10.29 -9.66 -2.02
C LYS A 62 8.79 -9.47 -2.24
N PRO A 63 8.36 -8.32 -2.78
CA PRO A 63 6.94 -8.04 -2.95
C PRO A 63 6.30 -8.96 -3.99
N PHE A 64 5.10 -9.42 -3.71
CA PHE A 64 4.20 -10.07 -4.64
C PHE A 64 3.62 -9.06 -5.63
N ASP A 65 3.01 -9.52 -6.72
CA ASP A 65 2.51 -8.63 -7.77
C ASP A 65 1.47 -7.64 -7.24
N TYR A 66 0.52 -8.07 -6.39
CA TYR A 66 -0.44 -7.15 -5.76
C TYR A 66 0.21 -6.14 -4.79
N GLN A 67 1.32 -6.52 -4.14
CA GLN A 67 2.09 -5.59 -3.29
C GLN A 67 2.85 -4.56 -4.14
N LYS A 68 3.36 -4.97 -5.31
CA LYS A 68 3.92 -4.01 -6.28
C LYS A 68 2.86 -3.07 -6.83
N GLU A 69 1.65 -3.56 -7.11
CA GLU A 69 0.52 -2.72 -7.48
C GLU A 69 0.17 -1.72 -6.37
N MET A 70 0.16 -2.16 -5.11
CA MET A 70 -0.04 -1.26 -3.97
C MET A 70 1.03 -0.17 -3.92
N LEU A 71 2.30 -0.52 -4.07
CA LEU A 71 3.42 0.44 -4.13
C LEU A 71 3.27 1.40 -5.32
N PHE A 72 2.90 0.88 -6.49
CA PHE A 72 2.62 1.66 -7.69
C PHE A 72 1.51 2.68 -7.45
N ASN A 73 0.41 2.26 -6.82
CA ASN A 73 -0.72 3.14 -6.54
C ASN A 73 -0.35 4.26 -5.56
N ILE A 74 0.39 3.95 -4.47
CA ILE A 74 0.91 4.97 -3.54
C ILE A 74 1.84 5.94 -4.27
N HIS A 75 2.66 5.42 -5.20
CA HIS A 75 3.66 6.23 -5.91
C HIS A 75 3.01 7.20 -6.90
N ASN A 76 2.07 6.73 -7.70
CA ASN A 76 1.56 7.47 -8.85
C ASN A 76 0.30 8.29 -8.59
N TYR A 77 -0.49 7.95 -7.57
CA TYR A 77 -1.75 8.66 -7.30
C TYR A 77 -1.67 9.47 -6.00
N ASP A 78 -2.38 10.60 -5.97
CA ASP A 78 -2.46 11.43 -4.76
C ASP A 78 -3.33 10.77 -3.68
N ARG A 79 -4.26 9.93 -4.10
CA ARG A 79 -5.18 9.21 -3.22
C ARG A 79 -5.19 7.73 -3.61
N ALA A 80 -4.86 6.85 -2.66
CA ALA A 80 -4.93 5.41 -2.85
C ALA A 80 -5.68 4.76 -1.69
N VAL A 81 -6.52 3.77 -2.01
CA VAL A 81 -7.24 2.95 -1.03
C VAL A 81 -7.06 1.48 -1.36
N SER A 82 -6.65 0.71 -0.37
CA SER A 82 -6.41 -0.72 -0.54
C SER A 82 -7.27 -1.52 0.42
N LEU A 83 -8.14 -2.34 -0.15
CA LEU A 83 -8.92 -3.35 0.55
C LEU A 83 -8.18 -4.68 0.38
N VAL A 84 -7.47 -5.11 1.42
CA VAL A 84 -6.51 -6.20 1.32
C VAL A 84 -6.68 -7.16 2.48
N SER A 85 -6.63 -8.46 2.19
CA SER A 85 -6.79 -9.52 3.18
C SER A 85 -5.81 -9.37 4.35
N ARG A 86 -6.23 -9.89 5.50
CA ARG A 86 -5.39 -9.90 6.71
C ARG A 86 -4.07 -10.65 6.47
N GLN A 87 -2.98 -10.18 7.09
CA GLN A 87 -1.64 -10.78 6.98
C GLN A 87 -1.11 -10.91 5.54
N SER A 88 -1.51 -10.02 4.65
CA SER A 88 -1.05 -9.96 3.25
C SER A 88 0.20 -9.09 3.05
N GLY A 89 0.81 -8.59 4.12
CA GLY A 89 2.02 -7.79 4.06
C GLY A 89 1.81 -6.33 3.65
N LYS A 90 0.57 -5.80 3.73
CA LYS A 90 0.26 -4.39 3.46
C LYS A 90 1.12 -3.42 4.27
N THR A 91 1.31 -3.70 5.57
CA THR A 91 2.14 -2.89 6.47
C THR A 91 3.60 -2.90 6.05
N ALA A 92 4.16 -4.06 5.65
CA ALA A 92 5.54 -4.16 5.18
C ALA A 92 5.75 -3.36 3.87
N SER A 93 4.81 -3.45 2.93
CA SER A 93 4.86 -2.69 1.68
C SER A 93 4.83 -1.18 1.93
N SER A 94 3.88 -0.72 2.75
CA SER A 94 3.79 0.70 3.11
C SER A 94 5.02 1.19 3.89
N ALA A 95 5.54 0.39 4.81
CA ALA A 95 6.75 0.71 5.56
C ALA A 95 7.98 0.88 4.65
N ALA A 96 8.15 -0.01 3.66
CA ALA A 96 9.22 0.10 2.68
C ALA A 96 9.09 1.38 1.83
N TYR A 97 7.88 1.70 1.37
CA TYR A 97 7.63 2.94 0.62
C TYR A 97 7.90 4.19 1.46
N ILE A 98 7.39 4.22 2.69
CA ILE A 98 7.58 5.35 3.61
C ILE A 98 9.06 5.57 3.90
N LEU A 99 9.82 4.51 4.14
CA LEU A 99 11.26 4.61 4.39
C LEU A 99 12.01 5.13 3.16
N TRP A 100 11.73 4.59 1.98
CA TRP A 100 12.29 5.09 0.72
C TRP A 100 11.97 6.57 0.51
N PHE A 101 10.69 6.95 0.64
CA PHE A 101 10.23 8.32 0.43
C PHE A 101 10.91 9.29 1.42
N ALA A 102 11.00 8.94 2.70
CA ALA A 102 11.66 9.77 3.70
C ALA A 102 13.17 9.93 3.47
N THR A 103 13.83 8.87 3.00
CA THR A 103 15.29 8.87 2.84
C THR A 103 15.75 9.49 1.53
N THR A 104 14.94 9.42 0.47
CA THR A 104 15.28 9.95 -0.87
C THR A 104 14.75 11.36 -1.12
N HIS A 105 13.65 11.76 -0.49
CA HIS A 105 13.04 13.08 -0.68
C HIS A 105 13.31 13.96 0.56
N PRO A 106 14.10 15.03 0.42
CA PRO A 106 14.48 15.87 1.56
C PRO A 106 13.30 16.72 2.08
N SER A 107 13.35 17.04 3.38
CA SER A 107 12.43 17.95 4.07
C SER A 107 10.96 17.56 3.98
N LYS A 108 10.65 16.26 3.89
CA LYS A 108 9.26 15.74 3.85
C LYS A 108 8.78 15.38 5.25
N GLN A 109 7.53 15.70 5.53
CA GLN A 109 6.82 15.24 6.71
C GLN A 109 5.89 14.09 6.30
N ILE A 110 5.99 12.97 6.98
CA ILE A 110 5.17 11.79 6.76
C ILE A 110 4.42 11.47 8.06
N LEU A 111 3.11 11.32 7.97
CA LEU A 111 2.27 10.93 9.09
C LEU A 111 1.78 9.50 8.90
N ILE A 112 2.05 8.66 9.88
CA ILE A 112 1.50 7.31 10.00
C ILE A 112 0.38 7.36 11.04
N THR A 113 -0.79 6.86 10.70
CA THR A 113 -1.89 6.72 11.64
C THR A 113 -2.48 5.30 11.61
N SER A 114 -3.01 4.89 12.75
CA SER A 114 -3.79 3.66 12.90
C SER A 114 -4.90 3.88 13.92
N GLN A 115 -5.72 2.86 14.18
CA GLN A 115 -6.83 2.93 15.14
C GLN A 115 -6.38 3.47 16.53
N ASP A 116 -5.17 3.16 16.94
CA ASP A 116 -4.56 3.60 18.20
C ASP A 116 -3.06 3.88 18.04
N MET A 117 -2.46 4.50 19.06
CA MET A 117 -1.05 4.88 19.07
C MET A 117 -0.12 3.67 19.04
N ARG A 118 -0.48 2.56 19.69
CA ARG A 118 0.35 1.35 19.75
C ARG A 118 0.48 0.76 18.35
N SER A 119 -0.63 0.59 17.65
CA SER A 119 -0.66 0.08 16.27
C SER A 119 0.13 0.99 15.31
N ALA A 120 0.02 2.31 15.45
CA ALA A 120 0.83 3.25 14.66
C ALA A 120 2.34 3.12 14.96
N ASN A 121 2.72 2.93 16.22
CA ASN A 121 4.11 2.72 16.63
C ASN A 121 4.68 1.38 16.14
N GLU A 122 3.86 0.34 16.01
CA GLU A 122 4.29 -0.96 15.45
C GLU A 122 4.70 -0.82 13.98
N ILE A 123 4.00 0.03 13.20
CA ILE A 123 4.40 0.34 11.82
C ILE A 123 5.76 1.07 11.81
N LEU A 124 5.93 2.04 12.69
CA LEU A 124 7.19 2.77 12.81
C LEU A 124 8.35 1.85 13.25
N THR A 125 8.06 0.84 14.08
CA THR A 125 9.01 -0.20 14.47
C THR A 125 9.43 -1.06 13.27
N THR A 126 8.49 -1.40 12.39
CA THR A 126 8.79 -2.09 11.13
C THR A 126 9.71 -1.25 10.23
N ILE A 127 9.48 0.05 10.14
CA ILE A 127 10.34 0.98 9.39
C ILE A 127 11.76 1.03 9.99
N LYS A 128 11.87 1.09 11.31
CA LYS A 128 13.17 1.06 12.01
C LYS A 128 13.94 -0.22 11.73
N LEU A 129 13.25 -1.36 11.77
CA LEU A 129 13.84 -2.65 11.44
C LEU A 129 14.36 -2.67 9.99
N MET A 130 13.55 -2.25 9.03
CA MET A 130 13.98 -2.16 7.63
C MET A 130 15.20 -1.27 7.47
N TYR A 131 15.20 -0.10 8.11
CA TYR A 131 16.33 0.80 8.11
C TYR A 131 17.59 0.14 8.70
N GLU A 132 17.46 -0.58 9.81
CA GLU A 132 18.59 -1.23 10.48
C GLU A 132 19.31 -2.22 9.56
N TYR A 133 18.54 -2.95 8.73
CA TYR A 133 19.09 -3.93 7.79
C TYR A 133 19.48 -3.36 6.43
N CYS A 134 19.13 -2.12 6.12
CA CYS A 134 19.61 -1.47 4.90
C CYS A 134 21.13 -1.34 4.90
N PRO A 135 21.81 -1.47 3.73
CA PRO A 135 23.24 -1.20 3.60
C PRO A 135 23.59 0.24 4.01
N ASN A 136 24.71 0.41 4.71
CA ASN A 136 25.11 1.74 5.23
C ASN A 136 25.28 2.80 4.14
N PHE A 137 25.62 2.43 2.90
CA PHE A 137 25.80 3.39 1.83
C PHE A 137 24.50 4.02 1.33
N ILE A 138 23.34 3.39 1.59
CA ILE A 138 22.01 3.95 1.24
C ILE A 138 21.29 4.57 2.44
N LYS A 139 21.78 4.37 3.65
CA LYS A 139 21.17 4.94 4.87
C LYS A 139 21.33 6.45 4.92
N ARG A 140 20.29 7.13 5.42
CA ARG A 140 20.38 8.49 5.94
C ARG A 140 20.75 8.48 7.41
N GLY A 141 21.44 9.51 7.86
CA GLY A 141 21.72 9.70 9.29
C GLY A 141 20.46 10.03 10.07
N PHE A 142 20.40 9.63 11.34
CA PHE A 142 19.36 10.07 12.27
C PHE A 142 19.78 11.30 13.04
N VAL A 143 18.87 12.30 13.09
CA VAL A 143 18.92 13.44 14.02
C VAL A 143 18.20 13.07 15.33
N LYS A 144 17.04 12.39 15.20
CA LYS A 144 16.22 11.93 16.31
C LYS A 144 15.56 10.61 15.98
N MET A 145 15.57 9.69 16.93
CA MET A 145 14.84 8.43 16.86
C MET A 145 14.24 8.14 18.22
N ASN A 146 12.92 8.10 18.30
CA ASN A 146 12.20 7.71 19.50
C ASN A 146 11.02 6.80 19.15
N GLU A 147 10.15 6.51 20.08
CA GLU A 147 9.04 5.57 19.91
C GLU A 147 8.05 6.01 18.82
N SER A 148 7.79 7.31 18.70
CA SER A 148 6.75 7.87 17.81
C SER A 148 7.27 8.79 16.70
N GLU A 149 8.60 8.98 16.59
CA GLU A 149 9.18 9.91 15.63
C GLU A 149 10.55 9.44 15.13
N LEU A 150 10.76 9.54 13.81
CA LEU A 150 12.06 9.42 13.17
C LEU A 150 12.36 10.74 12.44
N TRP A 151 13.56 11.28 12.66
CA TRP A 151 14.03 12.48 12.01
C TRP A 151 15.39 12.22 11.37
N PHE A 152 15.45 12.37 10.04
CA PHE A 152 16.63 12.11 9.23
C PHE A 152 17.47 13.37 8.98
N ASP A 153 18.75 13.17 8.66
CA ASP A 153 19.73 14.23 8.38
C ASP A 153 19.42 15.04 7.08
N ASN A 154 18.52 14.54 6.23
CA ASN A 154 18.00 15.29 5.08
C ASN A 154 16.80 16.20 5.44
N GLY A 155 16.44 16.32 6.72
CA GLY A 155 15.31 17.12 7.21
C GLY A 155 13.95 16.43 7.16
N SER A 156 13.85 15.22 6.60
CA SER A 156 12.58 14.48 6.56
C SER A 156 12.25 13.87 7.91
N ARG A 157 10.94 13.81 8.22
CA ARG A 157 10.42 13.31 9.50
C ARG A 157 9.26 12.36 9.28
N ILE A 158 9.22 11.30 10.05
CA ILE A 158 8.09 10.36 10.12
C ILE A 158 7.51 10.44 11.52
N PHE A 159 6.20 10.63 11.60
CA PHE A 159 5.43 10.69 12.86
C PHE A 159 4.43 9.55 12.90
N SER A 160 4.30 8.87 14.04
CA SER A 160 3.20 7.94 14.32
C SER A 160 2.21 8.57 15.29
N ARG A 161 0.91 8.51 14.99
CA ARG A 161 -0.17 9.05 15.84
C ARG A 161 -1.42 8.18 15.74
N ALA A 162 -2.27 8.24 16.74
CA ALA A 162 -3.60 7.65 16.65
C ALA A 162 -4.49 8.46 15.68
N SER A 163 -5.39 7.77 14.96
CA SER A 163 -6.35 8.40 14.03
C SER A 163 -7.43 9.16 14.81
N ASN A 164 -7.20 10.45 15.04
CA ASN A 164 -8.13 11.36 15.68
C ASN A 164 -8.02 12.77 15.09
N ASN A 165 -8.89 13.69 15.53
CA ASN A 165 -8.97 15.06 15.02
C ASN A 165 -7.72 15.94 15.29
N LYS A 166 -6.73 15.43 16.02
CA LYS A 166 -5.48 16.12 16.32
C LYS A 166 -4.29 15.54 15.56
N ALA A 167 -4.49 14.44 14.81
CA ALA A 167 -3.40 13.69 14.22
C ALA A 167 -2.52 14.52 13.27
N ALA A 168 -3.09 15.37 12.43
CA ALA A 168 -2.35 16.22 11.49
C ALA A 168 -2.02 17.62 12.02
N ARG A 169 -2.41 17.98 13.27
CA ARG A 169 -2.18 19.32 13.79
C ARG A 169 -0.69 19.67 13.85
N GLY A 170 -0.34 20.84 13.30
CA GLY A 170 1.04 21.34 13.24
C GLY A 170 1.94 20.64 12.24
N LEU A 171 1.37 19.83 11.34
CA LEU A 171 2.09 19.16 10.25
C LEU A 171 1.65 19.72 8.88
N SER A 172 2.60 19.68 7.93
CA SER A 172 2.37 19.86 6.50
C SER A 172 2.77 18.55 5.80
N PRO A 173 1.94 17.49 5.88
CA PRO A 173 2.35 16.16 5.50
C PRO A 173 2.44 16.02 3.98
N ALA A 174 3.59 15.56 3.48
CA ALA A 174 3.75 15.16 2.09
C ALA A 174 3.15 13.78 1.80
N LEU A 175 2.98 12.96 2.86
CA LEU A 175 2.32 11.66 2.80
C LEU A 175 1.63 11.39 4.14
N ILE A 176 0.38 10.94 4.08
CA ILE A 176 -0.33 10.33 5.20
C ILE A 176 -0.61 8.87 4.85
N TYR A 177 -0.23 7.98 5.74
CA TYR A 177 -0.58 6.57 5.69
C TYR A 177 -1.55 6.24 6.83
N CYS A 178 -2.73 5.76 6.47
CA CYS A 178 -3.76 5.32 7.42
C CYS A 178 -3.87 3.79 7.36
N ASP A 179 -3.38 3.10 8.38
CA ASP A 179 -3.52 1.64 8.48
C ASP A 179 -4.75 1.27 9.28
N GLU A 180 -5.41 0.19 8.86
CA GLU A 180 -6.64 -0.35 9.48
C GLU A 180 -7.70 0.73 9.72
N PHE A 181 -7.95 1.56 8.71
CA PHE A 181 -8.82 2.73 8.84
C PHE A 181 -10.27 2.37 9.21
N ALA A 182 -10.81 1.26 8.70
CA ALA A 182 -12.14 0.77 9.07
C ALA A 182 -12.27 0.46 10.58
N LEU A 183 -11.15 0.16 11.27
CA LEU A 183 -11.14 -0.12 12.72
C LEU A 183 -11.19 1.14 13.59
N VAL A 184 -11.03 2.34 13.01
CA VAL A 184 -11.06 3.59 13.78
C VAL A 184 -12.43 3.79 14.41
N GLY A 185 -12.45 3.82 15.75
CA GLY A 185 -13.67 4.06 16.54
C GLY A 185 -14.58 2.84 16.73
N THR A 186 -14.21 1.65 16.23
CA THR A 186 -15.07 0.44 16.33
C THR A 186 -15.28 -0.09 17.74
N GLN A 187 -14.53 0.40 18.73
CA GLN A 187 -14.78 0.11 20.15
C GLN A 187 -16.08 0.75 20.67
N ASP A 188 -16.65 1.68 19.91
CA ASP A 188 -17.92 2.32 20.17
C ASP A 188 -19.05 1.68 19.32
N SER A 189 -20.23 2.30 19.28
CA SER A 189 -21.28 1.90 18.35
C SER A 189 -20.90 2.21 16.88
N PRO A 190 -21.46 1.50 15.88
CA PRO A 190 -21.17 1.75 14.45
C PRO A 190 -21.35 3.22 14.03
N THR A 191 -22.40 3.89 14.53
CA THR A 191 -22.64 5.31 14.26
C THR A 191 -21.53 6.21 14.82
N LYS A 192 -21.05 5.92 16.03
CA LYS A 192 -19.92 6.65 16.63
C LYS A 192 -18.61 6.37 15.92
N ALA A 193 -18.41 5.14 15.45
CA ALA A 193 -17.23 4.78 14.67
C ALA A 193 -17.14 5.62 13.39
N ARG A 194 -18.23 5.70 12.62
CA ARG A 194 -18.29 6.55 11.41
C ARG A 194 -18.01 8.02 11.74
N GLY A 195 -18.65 8.57 12.79
CA GLY A 195 -18.40 9.96 13.19
C GLY A 195 -16.93 10.25 13.53
N LYS A 196 -16.23 9.33 14.20
CA LYS A 196 -14.81 9.45 14.49
C LYS A 196 -13.93 9.37 13.23
N GLN A 197 -14.29 8.51 12.29
CA GLN A 197 -13.61 8.41 11.00
C GLN A 197 -13.79 9.70 10.19
N GLU A 198 -15.01 10.27 10.15
CA GLU A 198 -15.31 11.53 9.48
C GLU A 198 -14.59 12.71 10.13
N GLU A 199 -14.55 12.77 11.47
CA GLU A 199 -13.82 13.80 12.21
C GLU A 199 -12.32 13.76 11.94
N PHE A 200 -11.73 12.57 11.93
CA PHE A 200 -10.32 12.38 11.56
C PHE A 200 -10.08 12.79 10.10
N PHE A 201 -10.89 12.28 9.17
CA PHE A 201 -10.73 12.57 7.73
C PHE A 201 -10.85 14.07 7.44
N SER A 202 -11.82 14.74 8.07
CA SER A 202 -11.99 16.19 7.97
C SER A 202 -10.79 16.96 8.54
N SER A 203 -10.09 16.40 9.53
CA SER A 203 -8.92 17.05 10.15
C SER A 203 -7.65 16.96 9.28
N ILE A 204 -7.50 15.89 8.48
CA ILE A 204 -6.32 15.69 7.64
C ILE A 204 -6.46 16.33 6.26
N THR A 205 -7.68 16.46 5.74
CA THR A 205 -7.94 16.96 4.38
C THR A 205 -7.36 18.38 4.13
N PRO A 206 -7.55 19.38 5.01
CA PRO A 206 -6.95 20.70 4.81
C PRO A 206 -5.42 20.68 4.81
N ALA A 207 -4.80 19.86 5.68
CA ALA A 207 -3.35 19.73 5.76
C ALA A 207 -2.78 19.13 4.46
N LEU A 208 -3.45 18.12 3.89
CA LEU A 208 -3.07 17.51 2.62
C LEU A 208 -3.27 18.46 1.44
N SER A 209 -4.37 19.22 1.42
CA SER A 209 -4.61 20.21 0.36
C SER A 209 -3.56 21.31 0.36
N ALA A 210 -3.17 21.81 1.53
CA ALA A 210 -2.15 22.84 1.66
C ALA A 210 -0.75 22.37 1.27
N SER A 211 -0.41 21.08 1.52
CA SER A 211 0.90 20.50 1.22
C SER A 211 0.98 19.81 -0.14
N HIS A 212 -0.13 19.67 -0.87
CA HIS A 212 -0.25 18.78 -2.04
C HIS A 212 0.23 17.36 -1.72
N GLY A 213 -0.10 16.90 -0.50
CA GLY A 213 0.36 15.63 0.02
C GLY A 213 -0.49 14.45 -0.46
N LYS A 214 0.12 13.26 -0.42
CA LYS A 214 -0.52 11.99 -0.77
C LYS A 214 -1.25 11.39 0.43
N LEU A 215 -2.35 10.67 0.19
CA LEU A 215 -3.09 9.89 1.17
C LEU A 215 -3.17 8.44 0.73
N ASN A 216 -2.66 7.55 1.54
CA ASN A 216 -2.80 6.10 1.36
C ASN A 216 -3.56 5.50 2.53
N ILE A 217 -4.67 4.83 2.24
CA ILE A 217 -5.53 4.16 3.21
C ILE A 217 -5.51 2.67 2.96
N THR A 218 -5.27 1.88 4.00
CA THR A 218 -5.35 0.42 3.94
C THR A 218 -6.25 -0.09 5.04
N SER A 219 -7.08 -1.10 4.75
CA SER A 219 -7.87 -1.79 5.77
C SER A 219 -8.34 -3.16 5.29
N THR A 220 -8.79 -3.98 6.24
CA THR A 220 -9.80 -5.02 6.04
C THR A 220 -11.19 -4.40 6.23
N PRO A 221 -12.27 -4.93 5.62
CA PRO A 221 -13.61 -4.37 5.76
C PRO A 221 -14.18 -4.69 7.14
N ILE A 222 -14.99 -3.77 7.65
CA ILE A 222 -15.72 -3.97 8.93
C ILE A 222 -17.22 -3.86 8.71
N ALA A 223 -17.71 -2.75 8.12
CA ALA A 223 -19.12 -2.52 7.91
C ALA A 223 -19.36 -1.64 6.68
N GLU A 224 -20.45 -1.89 5.98
CA GLU A 224 -20.86 -1.08 4.81
C GLU A 224 -21.31 0.35 5.19
N THR A 225 -21.54 0.56 6.48
CA THR A 225 -21.96 1.87 7.01
C THR A 225 -20.80 2.76 7.41
N ASP A 226 -19.56 2.28 7.38
CA ASP A 226 -18.39 3.06 7.76
C ASP A 226 -17.87 4.00 6.63
N LEU A 227 -17.00 4.94 6.97
CA LEU A 227 -16.45 5.86 6.00
C LEU A 227 -15.47 5.15 5.05
N PHE A 228 -14.76 4.12 5.52
CA PHE A 228 -13.85 3.35 4.68
C PHE A 228 -14.60 2.72 3.50
N TYR A 229 -15.76 2.09 3.78
CA TYR A 229 -16.62 1.54 2.73
C TYR A 229 -17.07 2.62 1.73
N SER A 230 -17.49 3.78 2.22
CA SER A 230 -17.89 4.89 1.34
C SER A 230 -16.76 5.37 0.43
N ILE A 231 -15.52 5.44 0.95
CA ILE A 231 -14.32 5.77 0.16
C ILE A 231 -14.06 4.66 -0.86
N TRP A 232 -14.14 3.39 -0.45
CA TRP A 232 -13.94 2.24 -1.32
C TRP A 232 -14.96 2.19 -2.45
N ALA A 233 -16.24 2.33 -2.14
CA ALA A 233 -17.33 2.33 -3.13
C ALA A 233 -17.13 3.42 -4.21
N GLY A 234 -16.73 4.62 -3.81
CA GLY A 234 -16.38 5.68 -4.78
C GLY A 234 -15.12 5.39 -5.58
N ALA A 235 -14.15 4.68 -4.98
CA ALA A 235 -12.89 4.32 -5.65
C ALA A 235 -13.07 3.24 -6.73
N ILE A 236 -14.02 2.32 -6.56
CA ILE A 236 -14.34 1.29 -7.56
C ILE A 236 -15.34 1.75 -8.63
N LYS A 237 -16.08 2.85 -8.39
CA LYS A 237 -16.99 3.43 -9.38
C LYS A 237 -16.18 4.14 -10.47
N LYS A 238 -16.20 3.60 -11.70
CA LYS A 238 -15.42 4.08 -12.85
C LYS A 238 -16.26 4.82 -13.90
N THR A 239 -17.51 5.12 -13.58
CA THR A 239 -18.42 5.92 -14.41
C THR A 239 -18.81 7.19 -13.67
N ASP A 240 -18.88 8.31 -14.40
CA ASP A 240 -19.36 9.57 -13.85
C ASP A 240 -20.90 9.55 -13.61
N ASP A 241 -21.46 10.66 -13.16
CA ASP A 241 -22.90 10.77 -12.88
C ASP A 241 -23.79 10.74 -14.15
N ASN A 242 -23.17 10.89 -15.33
CA ASN A 242 -23.84 10.74 -16.63
C ASN A 242 -23.70 9.31 -17.21
N GLY A 243 -23.04 8.40 -16.48
CA GLY A 243 -22.79 7.04 -16.91
C GLY A 243 -21.63 6.89 -17.91
N LEU A 244 -20.82 7.92 -18.12
CA LEU A 244 -19.64 7.86 -18.98
C LEU A 244 -18.46 7.24 -18.22
N GLU A 245 -17.71 6.34 -18.86
CA GLU A 245 -16.50 5.77 -18.30
C GLU A 245 -15.43 6.83 -18.10
N LEU A 246 -14.74 6.76 -16.96
CA LEU A 246 -13.59 7.62 -16.69
C LEU A 246 -12.42 7.23 -17.61
N PRO A 247 -11.60 8.20 -18.04
CA PRO A 247 -10.46 7.94 -18.93
C PRO A 247 -9.46 7.00 -18.28
N ARG A 248 -9.04 5.97 -19.03
CA ARG A 248 -8.07 4.98 -18.54
C ARG A 248 -6.67 5.56 -18.49
N ASP A 249 -5.91 5.08 -17.52
CA ASP A 249 -4.46 5.27 -17.47
C ASP A 249 -3.74 4.14 -18.23
N TYR A 250 -2.43 4.29 -18.49
CA TYR A 250 -1.61 3.32 -19.19
C TYR A 250 -0.29 3.08 -18.46
N ILE A 251 0.18 1.84 -18.46
CA ILE A 251 1.39 1.41 -17.75
C ILE A 251 2.22 0.49 -18.64
N ILE A 252 3.45 0.22 -18.20
CA ILE A 252 4.33 -0.73 -18.87
C ILE A 252 4.15 -2.13 -18.29
N GLU A 253 3.91 -3.09 -19.17
CA GLU A 253 4.02 -4.52 -18.88
C GLU A 253 5.36 -5.03 -19.40
N ILE A 254 6.12 -5.75 -18.59
CA ILE A 254 7.40 -6.35 -18.93
C ILE A 254 7.29 -7.86 -18.81
N ASN A 255 7.38 -8.58 -19.93
CA ASN A 255 7.30 -10.05 -20.00
C ASN A 255 6.04 -10.62 -19.30
N GLY A 256 4.88 -10.00 -19.53
CA GLY A 256 3.61 -10.41 -18.94
C GLY A 256 3.41 -10.00 -17.49
N LYS A 257 4.29 -9.15 -16.94
CA LYS A 257 4.20 -8.65 -15.57
C LYS A 257 4.08 -7.14 -15.55
N CYS A 258 2.99 -6.65 -15.00
CA CYS A 258 2.80 -5.25 -14.65
C CYS A 258 3.61 -4.88 -13.39
N TYR A 259 3.78 -3.57 -13.13
CA TYR A 259 4.40 -3.04 -11.92
C TYR A 259 5.88 -3.46 -11.69
N ASN A 260 6.59 -3.84 -12.73
CA ASN A 260 8.04 -3.92 -12.74
C ASN A 260 8.68 -2.62 -13.27
N ASP A 261 7.84 -1.69 -13.69
CA ASP A 261 8.17 -0.31 -14.06
C ASP A 261 7.02 0.58 -13.57
N PHE A 262 7.33 1.73 -12.98
CA PHE A 262 6.35 2.61 -12.33
C PHE A 262 5.96 3.83 -13.18
N HIS A 263 6.28 3.83 -14.48
CA HIS A 263 5.75 4.85 -15.37
C HIS A 263 4.23 4.75 -15.50
N LEU A 264 3.57 5.89 -15.40
CA LEU A 264 2.15 6.07 -15.60
C LEU A 264 1.92 7.10 -16.71
N PHE A 265 1.16 6.75 -17.73
CA PHE A 265 0.84 7.60 -18.86
C PHE A 265 -0.66 7.90 -18.89
N LYS A 266 -1.04 9.06 -19.38
CA LYS A 266 -2.44 9.46 -19.51
C LYS A 266 -3.04 9.00 -20.83
N THR A 267 -2.21 8.72 -21.82
CA THR A 267 -2.62 8.18 -23.12
C THR A 267 -1.73 7.01 -23.54
N GLU A 268 -2.26 6.13 -24.39
CA GLU A 268 -1.47 5.03 -24.93
C GLU A 268 -0.31 5.53 -25.80
N ASP A 269 -0.53 6.65 -26.50
CA ASP A 269 0.48 7.24 -27.39
C ASP A 269 1.67 7.79 -26.60
N GLU A 270 1.46 8.42 -25.44
CA GLU A 270 2.55 8.83 -24.53
C GLU A 270 3.41 7.62 -24.14
N GLY A 271 2.78 6.51 -23.80
CA GLY A 271 3.47 5.27 -23.46
C GLY A 271 4.27 4.71 -24.64
N LYS A 272 3.69 4.66 -25.82
CA LYS A 272 4.38 4.20 -27.06
C LYS A 272 5.58 5.08 -27.39
N GLN A 273 5.41 6.40 -27.34
CA GLN A 273 6.53 7.35 -27.52
C GLN A 273 7.65 7.14 -26.51
N TYR A 274 7.31 6.89 -25.25
CA TYR A 274 8.31 6.56 -24.23
C TYR A 274 9.06 5.27 -24.59
N LEU A 275 8.37 4.18 -25.00
CA LEU A 275 9.06 2.95 -25.41
C LEU A 275 10.01 3.19 -26.60
N GLU A 276 9.63 4.03 -27.57
CA GLU A 276 10.53 4.42 -28.68
C GLU A 276 11.78 5.12 -28.17
N THR A 277 11.68 6.01 -27.18
CA THR A 277 12.85 6.72 -26.61
C THR A 277 13.85 5.78 -25.94
N ILE A 278 13.40 4.65 -25.41
CA ILE A 278 14.26 3.64 -24.77
C ILE A 278 14.61 2.48 -25.72
N GLY A 279 14.26 2.60 -27.02
CA GLY A 279 14.65 1.65 -28.05
C GLY A 279 13.74 0.41 -28.18
N ASN A 280 12.48 0.49 -27.72
CA ASN A 280 11.50 -0.60 -27.79
C ASN A 280 12.06 -1.95 -27.31
N PRO A 281 12.43 -2.10 -26.02
CA PRO A 281 13.03 -3.34 -25.53
C PRO A 281 12.07 -4.53 -25.71
N ASP A 282 12.63 -5.69 -26.05
CA ASP A 282 11.85 -6.91 -26.19
C ASP A 282 11.10 -7.25 -24.90
N GLY A 283 9.83 -7.66 -25.05
CA GLY A 283 8.95 -8.01 -23.91
C GLY A 283 8.27 -6.84 -23.22
N TYR A 284 8.52 -5.59 -23.65
CA TYR A 284 7.82 -4.39 -23.16
C TYR A 284 6.56 -4.13 -23.97
N LYS A 285 5.47 -3.81 -23.28
CA LYS A 285 4.18 -3.44 -23.89
C LYS A 285 3.50 -2.34 -23.08
N ILE A 286 2.72 -1.49 -23.77
CA ILE A 286 1.81 -0.57 -23.12
C ILE A 286 0.46 -1.28 -22.93
N VAL A 287 -0.02 -1.28 -21.69
CA VAL A 287 -1.31 -1.88 -21.35
C VAL A 287 -2.16 -0.87 -20.59
N SER A 288 -3.48 -0.95 -20.78
CA SER A 288 -4.40 -0.06 -20.09
C SER A 288 -4.52 -0.44 -18.60
N LYS A 289 -4.63 0.58 -17.74
CA LYS A 289 -4.93 0.45 -16.32
C LYS A 289 -6.22 1.20 -16.00
N GLU A 290 -7.05 0.63 -15.12
CA GLU A 290 -8.22 1.34 -14.63
C GLU A 290 -7.84 2.64 -13.92
N PRO A 291 -8.56 3.74 -14.17
CA PRO A 291 -8.28 5.03 -13.56
C PRO A 291 -8.61 5.03 -12.06
N ALA A 292 -8.27 6.11 -11.38
CA ALA A 292 -8.87 6.41 -10.08
C ALA A 292 -10.40 6.49 -10.20
N GLY A 293 -11.13 6.16 -9.14
CA GLY A 293 -12.58 6.24 -9.14
C GLY A 293 -13.10 7.67 -9.09
N VAL A 294 -14.43 7.82 -9.13
CA VAL A 294 -15.12 9.14 -9.15
C VAL A 294 -14.79 10.03 -7.95
N ASN A 295 -14.34 9.45 -6.84
CA ASN A 295 -13.87 10.19 -5.67
C ASN A 295 -12.35 10.51 -5.69
N GLY A 296 -11.66 10.24 -6.80
CA GLY A 296 -10.24 10.48 -6.99
C GLY A 296 -9.30 9.47 -6.31
N PHE A 297 -9.82 8.41 -5.68
CA PHE A 297 -9.01 7.35 -5.10
C PHE A 297 -8.71 6.24 -6.11
N GLN A 298 -7.44 5.85 -6.22
CA GLN A 298 -7.05 4.61 -6.89
C GLN A 298 -7.27 3.43 -5.95
N SER A 299 -8.04 2.45 -6.41
CA SER A 299 -8.37 1.26 -5.64
C SER A 299 -7.39 0.11 -5.88
N LEU A 300 -7.18 -0.71 -4.85
CA LEU A 300 -6.56 -2.03 -4.94
C LEU A 300 -7.38 -3.02 -4.12
N PHE A 301 -7.75 -4.13 -4.76
CA PHE A 301 -8.42 -5.25 -4.10
C PHE A 301 -7.54 -6.50 -4.14
N ALA A 302 -7.25 -7.08 -2.98
CA ALA A 302 -6.46 -8.31 -2.91
C ALA A 302 -6.97 -9.25 -1.82
N THR A 303 -7.54 -10.36 -2.22
CA THR A 303 -8.01 -11.48 -1.41
C THR A 303 -6.86 -12.41 -1.03
N TRP A 304 -7.14 -13.41 -0.20
CA TRP A 304 -6.11 -14.34 0.28
C TRP A 304 -5.42 -15.14 -0.83
N ASP A 305 -6.13 -15.46 -1.92
CA ASP A 305 -5.63 -16.23 -3.06
C ASP A 305 -4.54 -15.50 -3.87
N LYS A 306 -4.42 -14.18 -3.72
CA LYS A 306 -3.30 -13.40 -4.27
C LYS A 306 -1.99 -13.64 -3.53
N CYS A 307 -2.03 -14.27 -2.33
CA CYS A 307 -0.85 -14.64 -1.58
C CYS A 307 -0.32 -16.02 -2.04
N PRO A 308 0.84 -16.14 -2.69
CA PRO A 308 1.29 -17.38 -3.32
C PRO A 308 1.51 -18.57 -2.36
N PHE A 309 1.64 -18.32 -1.06
CA PHE A 309 1.82 -19.34 -0.04
C PHE A 309 0.51 -19.79 0.65
N ARG A 310 -0.64 -19.24 0.23
CA ARG A 310 -1.96 -19.65 0.72
C ARG A 310 -2.61 -20.54 -0.33
N THR A 311 -2.87 -21.79 0.08
CA THR A 311 -3.51 -22.81 -0.78
C THR A 311 -4.98 -22.96 -0.42
N GLN A 312 -5.73 -23.70 -1.22
CA GLN A 312 -7.11 -24.06 -0.92
C GLN A 312 -7.22 -24.88 0.37
N GLU A 313 -6.25 -25.76 0.62
CA GLU A 313 -6.19 -26.54 1.86
C GLU A 313 -5.98 -25.63 3.07
N TRP A 314 -5.11 -24.62 2.95
CA TRP A 314 -4.94 -23.60 3.99
C TRP A 314 -6.27 -22.88 4.26
N ALA A 315 -6.98 -22.44 3.21
CA ALA A 315 -8.25 -21.74 3.34
C ALA A 315 -9.31 -22.60 4.06
N GLN A 316 -9.45 -23.89 3.66
CA GLN A 316 -10.36 -24.82 4.30
C GLN A 316 -10.03 -25.07 5.77
N GLN A 317 -8.75 -25.11 6.14
CA GLN A 317 -8.33 -25.25 7.53
C GLN A 317 -8.66 -23.98 8.32
N GLU A 318 -8.40 -22.80 7.76
CA GLU A 318 -8.66 -21.51 8.41
C GLU A 318 -10.16 -21.32 8.63
N VAL A 319 -11.01 -21.64 7.64
CA VAL A 319 -12.49 -21.64 7.79
C VAL A 319 -12.93 -22.52 8.95
N LYS A 320 -12.37 -23.70 9.13
CA LYS A 320 -12.70 -24.58 10.28
C LYS A 320 -12.32 -23.98 11.63
N VAL A 321 -11.29 -23.15 11.67
CA VAL A 321 -10.79 -22.54 12.92
C VAL A 321 -11.58 -21.28 13.30
N ILE A 322 -11.82 -20.40 12.33
CA ILE A 322 -12.41 -19.07 12.62
C ILE A 322 -13.89 -18.94 12.20
N GLY A 323 -14.41 -19.91 11.46
CA GLY A 323 -15.75 -19.86 10.84
C GLY A 323 -15.77 -19.11 9.51
N GLU A 324 -16.75 -19.45 8.68
CA GLU A 324 -16.85 -18.96 7.30
C GLU A 324 -17.09 -17.46 7.22
N GLU A 325 -18.05 -16.92 7.96
CA GLU A 325 -18.35 -15.48 8.00
C GLU A 325 -17.10 -14.64 8.33
N LYS A 326 -16.32 -15.07 9.32
CA LYS A 326 -15.10 -14.38 9.70
C LYS A 326 -14.01 -14.54 8.65
N PHE A 327 -13.93 -15.71 8.01
CA PHE A 327 -13.00 -15.95 6.91
C PHE A 327 -13.31 -15.03 5.71
N GLU A 328 -14.57 -14.94 5.32
CA GLU A 328 -15.02 -14.07 4.25
C GLU A 328 -14.63 -12.60 4.52
N ARG A 329 -14.88 -12.11 5.73
CA ARG A 329 -14.54 -10.74 6.11
C ARG A 329 -13.03 -10.50 6.14
N GLU A 330 -12.26 -11.37 6.79
CA GLU A 330 -10.83 -11.13 7.06
C GLU A 330 -9.93 -11.46 5.87
N TYR A 331 -10.33 -12.40 5.01
CA TYR A 331 -9.49 -12.95 3.96
C TYR A 331 -10.04 -12.77 2.54
N ASN A 332 -11.35 -12.84 2.32
CA ASN A 332 -11.98 -12.48 1.07
C ASN A 332 -12.37 -11.00 0.99
N CYS A 333 -12.28 -10.28 2.11
CA CYS A 333 -12.58 -8.85 2.19
C CYS A 333 -14.03 -8.53 1.75
N VAL A 334 -14.96 -9.41 2.06
CA VAL A 334 -16.39 -9.24 1.82
C VAL A 334 -17.16 -9.33 3.12
N SER A 335 -18.32 -8.70 3.19
CA SER A 335 -19.26 -8.85 4.32
C SER A 335 -20.42 -9.76 3.91
N GLY A 336 -21.10 -10.37 4.86
CA GLY A 336 -22.29 -11.17 4.60
C GLY A 336 -23.39 -10.39 3.88
N ASN A 337 -23.43 -9.07 4.04
CA ASN A 337 -24.37 -8.17 3.38
C ASN A 337 -23.88 -7.69 2.00
N SER A 338 -22.66 -8.04 1.58
CA SER A 338 -22.17 -7.66 0.25
C SER A 338 -23.06 -8.25 -0.83
N MET A 339 -23.55 -7.40 -1.74
CA MET A 339 -24.40 -7.83 -2.84
C MET A 339 -23.55 -8.54 -3.91
N ILE A 340 -24.03 -9.68 -4.38
CA ILE A 340 -23.44 -10.44 -5.46
C ILE A 340 -24.48 -10.69 -6.54
N LYS A 341 -24.03 -10.82 -7.77
CA LYS A 341 -24.87 -11.27 -8.88
C LYS A 341 -24.69 -12.78 -9.05
N LEU A 342 -25.78 -13.50 -8.96
CA LEU A 342 -25.85 -14.92 -9.26
C LEU A 342 -26.56 -15.11 -10.59
N ILE A 343 -26.19 -16.14 -11.31
CA ILE A 343 -26.94 -16.59 -12.49
C ILE A 343 -27.71 -17.83 -12.08
N ASP A 344 -29.04 -17.78 -12.20
CA ASP A 344 -29.92 -18.93 -11.90
C ASP A 344 -29.80 -20.03 -13.00
N GLU A 345 -30.42 -21.16 -12.76
CA GLU A 345 -30.42 -22.29 -13.68
C GLU A 345 -31.03 -21.95 -15.04
N ASN A 346 -31.79 -20.86 -15.13
CA ASN A 346 -32.43 -20.38 -16.36
C ASN A 346 -31.62 -19.28 -17.07
N GLY A 347 -30.46 -18.89 -16.51
CA GLY A 347 -29.60 -17.86 -17.06
C GLY A 347 -29.97 -16.41 -16.64
N ASN A 348 -30.91 -16.22 -15.68
CA ASN A 348 -31.28 -14.89 -15.21
C ASN A 348 -30.31 -14.39 -14.12
N GLU A 349 -29.93 -13.11 -14.18
CA GLU A 349 -29.17 -12.48 -13.13
C GLU A 349 -30.04 -12.19 -11.89
N ILE A 350 -29.62 -12.70 -10.73
CA ILE A 350 -30.25 -12.42 -9.43
C ILE A 350 -29.23 -11.66 -8.59
N GLU A 351 -29.58 -10.46 -8.17
CA GLU A 351 -28.76 -9.69 -7.23
C GLU A 351 -29.23 -9.99 -5.80
N THR A 352 -28.33 -10.55 -4.99
CA THR A 352 -28.62 -10.96 -3.61
C THR A 352 -27.42 -10.77 -2.71
N SER A 353 -27.60 -10.70 -1.38
CA SER A 353 -26.47 -10.67 -0.46
C SER A 353 -25.77 -12.04 -0.41
N ILE A 354 -24.47 -12.03 -0.10
CA ILE A 354 -23.68 -13.26 0.11
C ILE A 354 -24.34 -14.15 1.16
N GLU A 355 -24.82 -13.56 2.25
CA GLU A 355 -25.52 -14.29 3.33
C GLU A 355 -26.79 -14.97 2.82
N ASN A 356 -27.60 -14.26 2.02
CA ASN A 356 -28.83 -14.84 1.44
C ASN A 356 -28.52 -15.92 0.41
N ALA A 357 -27.49 -15.70 -0.44
CA ALA A 357 -27.02 -16.70 -1.40
C ALA A 357 -26.58 -17.98 -0.69
N TYR A 358 -25.79 -17.86 0.36
CA TYR A 358 -25.33 -18.98 1.17
C TYR A 358 -26.50 -19.74 1.81
N ASN A 359 -27.42 -19.03 2.47
CA ASN A 359 -28.61 -19.64 3.08
C ASN A 359 -29.51 -20.33 2.05
N PHE A 360 -29.50 -19.90 0.79
CA PHE A 360 -30.23 -20.54 -0.29
C PHE A 360 -29.56 -21.83 -0.77
N MET A 361 -28.23 -21.84 -0.89
CA MET A 361 -27.45 -23.01 -1.34
C MET A 361 -27.37 -24.14 -0.29
N MET A 362 -27.53 -23.82 1.00
CA MET A 362 -27.47 -24.79 2.10
C MET A 362 -28.83 -25.38 2.49
N LYS A 363 -29.91 -25.01 1.82
CA LYS A 363 -31.24 -25.63 1.92
C LYS A 363 -31.46 -26.67 0.84
#